data_eed110784290879cd3a738454e7a580b
#
_entry.id   eed110784290879cd3a738454e7a580b
#
_cell.length_a   1.000
_cell.length_b   1.000
_cell.length_c   1.000
_cell.angle_alpha   90.00
_cell.angle_beta   90.00
_cell.angle_gamma   90.00
#
_symmetry.space_group_name_H-M   'P 1'
#
loop_
_entity.id
_entity.type
_entity.pdbx_description
1 polymer ?
#
loop_
_entity_poly.entity_id
_entity_poly.type
_entity_poly.pdbx_seq_one_letter_code
_entity_poly.pdbx_strand_id
1 'polypeptide(L)'
;FKEEVAETAISLFKRDGYNNVTVNEICKACGISRSVFYSVFNGKRSILEYMVQKPQHNDDASFMKFAHADNDFERIWQLFDRFIAIAYDFGPELTSTLFIMQFESPEGIRTAIHALDDLFATLANNCAKAGIIDTEEPPDLLSRIAADLICHELYVWSSQKGNFSLRARARQYAEIAYHVK
;
A
#
# COMPACT_ATOMS: atom_id res chain seq x y z
N PHE A 1 -14.47 9.76 13.88
CA PHE A 1 -14.28 11.20 13.55
C PHE A 1 -13.04 11.44 12.67
N LYS A 2 -11.80 11.09 13.13
CA LYS A 2 -10.56 11.30 12.32
C LYS A 2 -10.65 10.54 10.99
N GLU A 3 -11.16 9.32 11.04
CA GLU A 3 -11.40 8.47 9.89
C GLU A 3 -12.41 9.06 8.92
N GLU A 4 -13.55 9.51 9.40
CA GLU A 4 -14.62 10.15 8.59
C GLU A 4 -14.11 11.39 7.86
N VAL A 5 -13.27 12.20 8.51
CA VAL A 5 -12.62 13.35 7.88
C VAL A 5 -11.68 12.90 6.77
N ALA A 6 -10.90 11.83 7.01
CA ALA A 6 -9.98 11.30 6.00
C ALA A 6 -10.73 10.71 4.80
N GLU A 7 -11.75 9.90 5.02
CA GLU A 7 -12.58 9.30 3.96
C GLU A 7 -13.30 10.37 3.11
N THR A 8 -13.86 11.40 3.77
CA THR A 8 -14.46 12.55 3.07
C THR A 8 -13.41 13.27 2.21
N ALA A 9 -12.21 13.50 2.74
CA ALA A 9 -11.15 14.15 1.99
C ALA A 9 -10.68 13.30 0.80
N ILE A 10 -10.50 11.98 0.98
CA ILE A 10 -10.14 11.05 -0.12
C ILE A 10 -11.22 11.08 -1.22
N SER A 11 -12.49 11.10 -0.85
CA SER A 11 -13.61 11.21 -1.81
C SER A 11 -13.53 12.52 -2.63
N LEU A 12 -13.22 13.63 -1.96
CA LEU A 12 -12.99 14.91 -2.65
C LEU A 12 -11.77 14.86 -3.56
N PHE A 13 -10.65 14.29 -3.10
CA PHE A 13 -9.43 14.16 -3.92
C PHE A 13 -9.65 13.31 -5.17
N LYS A 14 -10.41 12.21 -5.07
CA LYS A 14 -10.76 11.35 -6.21
C LYS A 14 -11.65 12.09 -7.22
N ARG A 15 -12.57 12.92 -6.74
CA ARG A 15 -13.53 13.63 -7.60
C ARG A 15 -12.92 14.86 -8.28
N ASP A 16 -12.19 15.68 -7.52
CA ASP A 16 -11.80 17.03 -7.93
C ASP A 16 -10.29 17.16 -8.18
N GLY A 17 -9.51 16.11 -7.86
CA GLY A 17 -8.04 16.10 -7.91
C GLY A 17 -7.40 16.63 -6.61
N TYR A 18 -6.33 15.96 -6.16
CA TYR A 18 -5.65 16.31 -4.91
C TYR A 18 -5.20 17.78 -4.84
N ASN A 19 -4.64 18.30 -5.93
CA ASN A 19 -4.10 19.67 -5.94
C ASN A 19 -5.19 20.73 -5.87
N ASN A 20 -6.37 20.45 -6.42
CA ASN A 20 -7.48 21.40 -6.52
C ASN A 20 -8.28 21.52 -5.21
N VAL A 21 -8.30 20.46 -4.38
CA VAL A 21 -9.04 20.47 -3.12
C VAL A 21 -8.29 21.22 -2.03
N THR A 22 -8.99 22.13 -1.35
CA THR A 22 -8.46 22.90 -0.22
C THR A 22 -8.90 22.34 1.13
N VAL A 23 -8.15 22.67 2.21
CA VAL A 23 -8.57 22.32 3.59
C VAL A 23 -9.94 22.93 3.93
N ASN A 24 -10.25 24.12 3.41
CA ASN A 24 -11.55 24.75 3.62
C ASN A 24 -12.71 23.94 3.04
N GLU A 25 -12.53 23.37 1.85
CA GLU A 25 -13.53 22.49 1.21
C GLU A 25 -13.73 21.21 2.00
N ILE A 26 -12.64 20.61 2.50
CA ILE A 26 -12.72 19.44 3.40
C ILE A 26 -13.50 19.81 4.67
N CYS A 27 -13.16 20.92 5.33
CA CYS A 27 -13.86 21.38 6.53
C CYS A 27 -15.35 21.59 6.26
N LYS A 28 -15.68 22.22 5.12
CA LYS A 28 -17.08 22.47 4.72
C LYS A 28 -17.83 21.15 4.48
N ALA A 29 -17.21 20.21 3.79
CA ALA A 29 -17.81 18.90 3.50
C ALA A 29 -18.05 18.07 4.79
N CYS A 30 -17.14 18.17 5.77
CA CYS A 30 -17.27 17.49 7.06
C CYS A 30 -18.10 18.24 8.08
N GLY A 31 -18.53 19.49 7.81
CA GLY A 31 -19.26 20.33 8.79
C GLY A 31 -18.42 20.72 10.01
N ILE A 32 -17.09 20.86 9.86
CA ILE A 32 -16.16 21.16 10.95
C ILE A 32 -15.43 22.49 10.74
N SER A 33 -14.92 23.07 11.84
CA SER A 33 -14.07 24.24 11.77
C SER A 33 -12.63 23.89 11.38
N ARG A 34 -11.85 24.86 10.88
CA ARG A 34 -10.41 24.68 10.62
C ARG A 34 -9.64 24.28 11.88
N SER A 35 -10.01 24.82 13.03
CA SER A 35 -9.38 24.48 14.32
C SER A 35 -9.56 22.99 14.63
N VAL A 36 -10.76 22.46 14.42
CA VAL A 36 -11.05 21.02 14.58
C VAL A 36 -10.29 20.18 13.57
N PHE A 37 -10.20 20.62 12.31
CA PHE A 37 -9.38 19.93 11.29
C PHE A 37 -7.92 19.85 11.73
N TYR A 38 -7.31 20.97 12.11
CA TYR A 38 -5.90 21.02 12.51
C TYR A 38 -5.59 20.33 13.84
N SER A 39 -6.60 19.97 14.64
CA SER A 39 -6.41 19.12 15.81
C SER A 39 -6.17 17.65 15.49
N VAL A 40 -6.50 17.22 14.28
CA VAL A 40 -6.37 15.80 13.84
C VAL A 40 -5.43 15.60 12.64
N PHE A 41 -5.28 16.60 11.77
CA PHE A 41 -4.42 16.57 10.59
C PHE A 41 -3.64 17.86 10.40
N ASN A 42 -2.33 17.76 10.09
CA ASN A 42 -1.48 18.93 9.82
C ASN A 42 -1.68 19.53 8.41
N GLY A 43 -2.53 18.93 7.58
CA GLY A 43 -2.81 19.32 6.20
C GLY A 43 -3.25 18.15 5.35
N LYS A 44 -3.44 18.38 4.05
CA LYS A 44 -3.90 17.34 3.11
C LYS A 44 -2.96 16.13 3.03
N ARG A 45 -1.65 16.38 3.11
CA ARG A 45 -0.62 15.34 3.08
C ARG A 45 -0.80 14.32 4.19
N SER A 46 -0.97 14.79 5.43
CA SER A 46 -1.14 13.90 6.59
C SER A 46 -2.41 13.04 6.55
N ILE A 47 -3.38 13.41 5.71
CA ILE A 47 -4.56 12.57 5.43
C ILE A 47 -4.15 11.36 4.59
N LEU A 48 -3.38 11.57 3.51
CA LEU A 48 -2.90 10.48 2.66
C LEU A 48 -1.98 9.53 3.44
N GLU A 49 -1.05 10.08 4.22
CA GLU A 49 -0.15 9.30 5.10
C GLU A 49 -0.95 8.45 6.10
N TYR A 50 -1.95 9.04 6.74
CA TYR A 50 -2.86 8.33 7.65
C TYR A 50 -3.60 7.19 6.95
N MET A 51 -4.12 7.42 5.74
CA MET A 51 -4.86 6.40 5.00
C MET A 51 -3.98 5.23 4.53
N VAL A 52 -2.71 5.47 4.22
CA VAL A 52 -1.74 4.41 3.88
C VAL A 52 -1.34 3.60 5.11
N GLN A 53 -1.13 4.29 6.25
CA GLN A 53 -0.71 3.65 7.50
C GLN A 53 -1.86 2.96 8.22
N LYS A 54 -3.09 3.43 8.00
CA LYS A 54 -4.27 2.83 8.62
C LYS A 54 -4.30 1.33 8.27
N PRO A 55 -4.52 0.45 9.26
CA PRO A 55 -4.78 -0.95 8.99
C PRO A 55 -6.04 -1.08 8.11
N GLN A 56 -5.85 -1.00 6.81
CA GLN A 56 -6.91 -1.22 5.84
C GLN A 56 -7.24 -2.70 5.89
N HIS A 57 -8.49 -3.01 6.16
CA HIS A 57 -8.98 -4.39 6.17
C HIS A 57 -8.31 -5.30 7.24
N ASN A 58 -8.22 -4.84 8.50
CA ASN A 58 -8.26 -5.76 9.64
C ASN A 58 -9.72 -6.24 9.83
N ASP A 59 -10.40 -6.52 8.69
CA ASP A 59 -11.65 -7.24 8.76
C ASP A 59 -11.35 -8.73 8.98
N ASP A 60 -12.26 -9.41 9.65
CA ASP A 60 -12.14 -10.83 9.93
C ASP A 60 -11.88 -11.64 8.65
N ALA A 61 -12.37 -11.18 7.49
CA ALA A 61 -12.20 -11.83 6.21
C ALA A 61 -10.75 -11.79 5.70
N SER A 62 -10.04 -10.67 5.80
CA SER A 62 -8.62 -10.57 5.42
C SER A 62 -7.73 -11.37 6.36
N PHE A 63 -8.02 -11.34 7.66
CA PHE A 63 -7.33 -12.17 8.64
C PHE A 63 -7.56 -13.67 8.36
N MET A 64 -8.80 -14.08 8.11
CA MET A 64 -9.12 -15.47 7.78
C MET A 64 -8.45 -15.92 6.48
N LYS A 65 -8.40 -15.07 5.46
CA LYS A 65 -7.63 -15.34 4.24
C LYS A 65 -6.17 -15.63 4.53
N PHE A 66 -5.52 -14.76 5.32
CA PHE A 66 -4.12 -14.93 5.70
C PHE A 66 -3.91 -16.21 6.52
N ALA A 67 -4.78 -16.50 7.47
CA ALA A 67 -4.69 -17.69 8.32
C ALA A 67 -4.88 -18.99 7.54
N HIS A 68 -5.79 -19.00 6.55
CA HIS A 68 -6.12 -20.17 5.73
C HIS A 68 -5.39 -20.22 4.38
N ALA A 69 -4.35 -19.40 4.19
CA ALA A 69 -3.54 -19.46 2.97
C ALA A 69 -2.87 -20.83 2.82
N ASP A 70 -2.84 -21.37 1.60
CA ASP A 70 -2.35 -22.71 1.29
C ASP A 70 -0.89 -22.93 1.70
N ASN A 71 -0.09 -21.87 1.68
CA ASN A 71 1.33 -21.89 2.06
C ASN A 71 1.84 -20.48 2.42
N ASP A 72 3.10 -20.39 2.85
CA ASP A 72 3.69 -19.12 3.28
C ASP A 72 3.97 -18.17 2.13
N PHE A 73 4.12 -18.64 0.88
CA PHE A 73 4.21 -17.74 -0.27
C PHE A 73 2.86 -17.04 -0.54
N GLU A 74 1.76 -17.73 -0.39
CA GLU A 74 0.43 -17.10 -0.48
C GLU A 74 0.21 -16.07 0.63
N ARG A 75 0.78 -16.28 1.83
CA ARG A 75 0.78 -15.25 2.90
C ARG A 75 1.60 -14.04 2.51
N ILE A 76 2.82 -14.23 1.96
CA ILE A 76 3.64 -13.14 1.41
C ILE A 76 2.85 -12.37 0.36
N TRP A 77 2.23 -13.06 -0.59
CA TRP A 77 1.44 -12.45 -1.64
C TRP A 77 0.28 -11.60 -1.09
N GLN A 78 -0.43 -12.08 -0.09
CA GLN A 78 -1.53 -11.33 0.52
C GLN A 78 -1.06 -10.05 1.21
N LEU A 79 0.13 -10.03 1.80
CA LEU A 79 0.72 -8.82 2.35
C LEU A 79 1.02 -7.80 1.24
N PHE A 80 1.54 -8.23 0.10
CA PHE A 80 1.75 -7.36 -1.07
C PHE A 80 0.43 -6.90 -1.70
N ASP A 81 -0.54 -7.81 -1.86
CA ASP A 81 -1.84 -7.50 -2.46
C ASP A 81 -2.61 -6.42 -1.67
N ARG A 82 -2.35 -6.30 -0.38
CA ARG A 82 -2.88 -5.22 0.45
C ARG A 82 -2.46 -3.83 -0.05
N PHE A 83 -1.20 -3.63 -0.42
CA PHE A 83 -0.73 -2.35 -0.98
C PHE A 83 -1.30 -2.10 -2.37
N ILE A 84 -1.47 -3.16 -3.16
CA ILE A 84 -2.13 -3.10 -4.46
C ILE A 84 -3.61 -2.71 -4.31
N ALA A 85 -4.29 -3.25 -3.31
CA ALA A 85 -5.69 -2.89 -3.02
C ALA A 85 -5.84 -1.41 -2.65
N ILE A 86 -4.89 -0.85 -1.86
CA ILE A 86 -4.86 0.57 -1.55
C ILE A 86 -4.68 1.40 -2.84
N ALA A 87 -3.79 0.98 -3.75
CA ALA A 87 -3.59 1.68 -5.02
C ALA A 87 -4.84 1.65 -5.91
N TYR A 88 -5.55 0.52 -5.97
CA TYR A 88 -6.82 0.44 -6.69
C TYR A 88 -7.90 1.31 -6.05
N ASP A 89 -7.97 1.34 -4.71
CA ASP A 89 -8.92 2.21 -4.02
C ASP A 89 -8.60 3.69 -4.25
N PHE A 90 -7.35 4.09 -4.15
CA PHE A 90 -6.95 5.48 -4.37
C PHE A 90 -7.05 5.92 -5.84
N GLY A 91 -6.83 4.99 -6.76
CA GLY A 91 -6.69 5.28 -8.17
C GLY A 91 -5.32 5.82 -8.55
N PRO A 92 -5.02 5.87 -9.86
CA PRO A 92 -3.67 6.20 -10.35
C PRO A 92 -3.17 7.58 -9.93
N GLU A 93 -4.04 8.59 -9.90
CA GLU A 93 -3.66 9.97 -9.59
C GLU A 93 -3.19 10.13 -8.14
N LEU A 94 -3.97 9.63 -7.17
CA LEU A 94 -3.56 9.70 -5.77
C LEU A 94 -2.37 8.79 -5.47
N THR A 95 -2.26 7.65 -6.15
CA THR A 95 -1.09 6.78 -6.06
C THR A 95 0.17 7.50 -6.56
N SER A 96 0.11 8.22 -7.69
CA SER A 96 1.21 9.08 -8.16
C SER A 96 1.56 10.16 -7.15
N THR A 97 0.56 10.79 -6.54
CA THR A 97 0.76 11.82 -5.51
C THR A 97 1.53 11.25 -4.31
N LEU A 98 1.22 10.04 -3.87
CA LEU A 98 1.95 9.36 -2.80
C LEU A 98 3.43 9.14 -3.15
N PHE A 99 3.74 8.76 -4.39
CA PHE A 99 5.13 8.59 -4.83
C PHE A 99 5.88 9.93 -4.86
N ILE A 100 5.26 11.01 -5.34
CA ILE A 100 5.87 12.36 -5.30
C ILE A 100 6.19 12.75 -3.86
N MET A 101 5.27 12.52 -2.92
CA MET A 101 5.48 12.80 -1.51
C MET A 101 6.65 12.02 -0.90
N GLN A 102 6.92 10.80 -1.37
CA GLN A 102 8.05 10.01 -0.89
C GLN A 102 9.42 10.62 -1.20
N PHE A 103 9.55 11.34 -2.31
CA PHE A 103 10.79 12.04 -2.63
C PHE A 103 11.06 13.23 -1.71
N GLU A 104 10.01 13.76 -1.07
CA GLU A 104 10.10 14.90 -0.16
C GLU A 104 10.28 14.50 1.32
N SER A 105 9.93 13.25 1.65
CA SER A 105 9.99 12.71 3.02
C SER A 105 10.24 11.20 2.98
N PRO A 106 11.11 10.66 3.86
CA PRO A 106 11.36 9.22 3.92
C PRO A 106 10.15 8.39 4.38
N GLU A 107 9.10 9.03 4.91
CA GLU A 107 7.89 8.37 5.39
C GLU A 107 6.90 8.19 4.23
N GLY A 108 6.50 6.95 3.91
CA GLY A 108 5.57 6.69 2.83
C GLY A 108 5.32 5.21 2.56
N ILE A 109 4.82 4.86 1.36
CA ILE A 109 4.51 3.48 0.96
C ILE A 109 5.71 2.55 1.14
N ARG A 110 6.90 2.97 0.72
CA ARG A 110 8.12 2.17 0.87
C ARG A 110 8.40 1.85 2.33
N THR A 111 8.33 2.84 3.23
CA THR A 111 8.52 2.64 4.67
C THR A 111 7.47 1.69 5.24
N ALA A 112 6.21 1.80 4.79
CA ALA A 112 5.14 0.90 5.23
C ALA A 112 5.36 -0.54 4.77
N ILE A 113 5.89 -0.77 3.56
CA ILE A 113 6.26 -2.10 3.07
C ILE A 113 7.45 -2.64 3.86
N HIS A 114 8.52 -1.85 4.04
CA HIS A 114 9.72 -2.28 4.78
C HIS A 114 9.47 -2.50 6.28
N ALA A 115 8.41 -1.94 6.86
CA ALA A 115 8.00 -2.28 8.22
C ALA A 115 7.60 -3.76 8.39
N LEU A 116 7.41 -4.50 7.30
CA LEU A 116 7.09 -5.92 7.28
C LEU A 116 8.29 -6.82 6.91
N ASP A 117 9.50 -6.27 6.76
CA ASP A 117 10.67 -7.01 6.28
C ASP A 117 10.96 -8.26 7.11
N ASP A 118 10.89 -8.19 8.45
CA ASP A 118 11.10 -9.35 9.32
C ASP A 118 10.04 -10.44 9.11
N LEU A 119 8.79 -10.05 8.89
CA LEU A 119 7.71 -10.99 8.60
C LEU A 119 7.91 -11.64 7.22
N PHE A 120 8.25 -10.86 6.20
CA PHE A 120 8.56 -11.37 4.88
C PHE A 120 9.74 -12.35 4.92
N ALA A 121 10.83 -12.01 5.60
CA ALA A 121 11.99 -12.88 5.76
C ALA A 121 11.63 -14.19 6.46
N THR A 122 10.78 -14.14 7.50
CA THR A 122 10.32 -15.34 8.21
C THR A 122 9.50 -16.24 7.29
N LEU A 123 8.54 -15.70 6.56
CA LEU A 123 7.70 -16.46 5.63
C LEU A 123 8.52 -17.03 4.47
N ALA A 124 9.47 -16.26 3.92
CA ALA A 124 10.36 -16.73 2.86
C ALA A 124 11.29 -17.87 3.33
N ASN A 125 11.82 -17.80 4.56
CA ASN A 125 12.58 -18.90 5.16
C ASN A 125 11.73 -20.19 5.27
N ASN A 126 10.47 -20.06 5.65
CA ASN A 126 9.55 -21.19 5.71
C ASN A 126 9.29 -21.78 4.33
N CYS A 127 9.10 -20.93 3.31
CA CYS A 127 8.96 -21.36 1.91
C CYS A 127 10.17 -22.17 1.42
N ALA A 128 11.38 -21.69 1.71
CA ALA A 128 12.60 -22.39 1.34
C ALA A 128 12.69 -23.77 2.03
N LYS A 129 12.42 -23.85 3.34
CA LYS A 129 12.40 -25.12 4.09
C LYS A 129 11.35 -26.08 3.59
N ALA A 130 10.20 -25.58 3.13
CA ALA A 130 9.12 -26.38 2.58
C ALA A 130 9.34 -26.76 1.09
N GLY A 131 10.40 -26.26 0.43
CA GLY A 131 10.70 -26.51 -0.97
C GLY A 131 9.75 -25.80 -1.95
N ILE A 132 9.01 -24.78 -1.49
CA ILE A 132 8.10 -23.95 -2.31
C ILE A 132 8.90 -23.01 -3.19
N ILE A 133 10.00 -22.45 -2.68
CA ILE A 133 10.94 -21.63 -3.42
C ILE A 133 12.29 -22.35 -3.55
N ASP A 134 12.97 -22.10 -4.67
CA ASP A 134 14.27 -22.72 -4.97
C ASP A 134 15.32 -21.63 -5.16
N THR A 135 16.04 -21.32 -4.10
CA THR A 135 17.01 -20.23 -4.12
C THR A 135 18.20 -20.51 -3.20
N GLU A 136 19.37 -20.08 -3.63
CA GLU A 136 20.58 -19.98 -2.80
C GLU A 136 20.71 -18.60 -2.14
N GLU A 137 19.88 -17.64 -2.57
CA GLU A 137 19.91 -16.27 -2.04
C GLU A 137 19.26 -16.17 -0.66
N PRO A 138 19.77 -15.27 0.19
CA PRO A 138 19.15 -15.04 1.51
C PRO A 138 17.69 -14.58 1.38
N PRO A 139 16.76 -15.17 2.15
CA PRO A 139 15.33 -14.85 2.07
C PRO A 139 14.99 -13.37 2.31
N ASP A 140 15.76 -12.67 3.14
CA ASP A 140 15.60 -11.24 3.36
C ASP A 140 15.98 -10.41 2.13
N LEU A 141 16.95 -10.86 1.33
CA LEU A 141 17.29 -10.24 0.05
C LEU A 141 16.14 -10.41 -0.96
N LEU A 142 15.59 -11.61 -1.08
CA LEU A 142 14.45 -11.88 -1.96
C LEU A 142 13.23 -11.02 -1.59
N SER A 143 12.97 -10.87 -0.30
CA SER A 143 11.87 -10.05 0.21
C SER A 143 12.04 -8.58 -0.16
N ARG A 144 13.25 -8.03 -0.03
CA ARG A 144 13.56 -6.66 -0.45
C ARG A 144 13.42 -6.47 -1.95
N ILE A 145 13.94 -7.40 -2.75
CA ILE A 145 13.81 -7.35 -4.21
C ILE A 145 12.34 -7.37 -4.61
N ALA A 146 11.54 -8.26 -4.04
CA ALA A 146 10.10 -8.34 -4.32
C ALA A 146 9.36 -7.06 -3.91
N ALA A 147 9.68 -6.49 -2.76
CA ALA A 147 9.12 -5.23 -2.30
C ALA A 147 9.45 -4.06 -3.24
N ASP A 148 10.70 -3.94 -3.67
CA ASP A 148 11.14 -2.91 -4.61
C ASP A 148 10.48 -3.08 -6.00
N LEU A 149 10.34 -4.31 -6.50
CA LEU A 149 9.63 -4.60 -7.75
C LEU A 149 8.15 -4.20 -7.67
N ILE A 150 7.48 -4.50 -6.57
CA ILE A 150 6.07 -4.13 -6.37
C ILE A 150 5.92 -2.61 -6.25
N CYS A 151 6.81 -1.93 -5.54
CA CYS A 151 6.84 -0.46 -5.51
C CYS A 151 7.03 0.12 -6.92
N HIS A 152 7.93 -0.46 -7.73
CA HIS A 152 8.12 -0.05 -9.12
C HIS A 152 6.85 -0.24 -9.95
N GLU A 153 6.17 -1.37 -9.83
CA GLU A 153 4.93 -1.63 -10.57
C GLU A 153 3.78 -0.70 -10.16
N LEU A 154 3.66 -0.36 -8.88
CA LEU A 154 2.74 0.67 -8.40
C LEU A 154 3.02 2.02 -9.06
N TYR A 155 4.30 2.41 -9.15
CA TYR A 155 4.72 3.64 -9.83
C TYR A 155 4.39 3.59 -11.33
N VAL A 156 4.76 2.52 -12.05
CA VAL A 156 4.49 2.36 -13.48
C VAL A 156 2.99 2.39 -13.76
N TRP A 157 2.21 1.65 -12.96
CA TRP A 157 0.76 1.61 -13.08
C TRP A 157 0.12 2.98 -12.90
N SER A 158 0.55 3.73 -11.90
CA SER A 158 0.02 5.07 -11.63
C SER A 158 0.41 6.06 -12.72
N SER A 159 1.66 6.02 -13.21
CA SER A 159 2.15 6.87 -14.31
C SER A 159 1.45 6.59 -15.64
N GLN A 160 1.01 5.36 -15.86
CA GLN A 160 0.26 4.92 -17.03
C GLN A 160 -1.26 4.99 -16.83
N LYS A 161 -1.74 5.72 -15.81
CA LYS A 161 -3.16 5.93 -15.54
C LYS A 161 -3.97 4.63 -15.36
N GLY A 162 -3.34 3.59 -14.83
CA GLY A 162 -4.01 2.33 -14.52
C GLY A 162 -4.35 1.46 -15.73
N ASN A 163 -3.62 1.57 -16.85
CA ASN A 163 -3.99 0.94 -18.13
C ASN A 163 -3.68 -0.56 -18.23
N PHE A 164 -3.22 -1.19 -17.17
CA PHE A 164 -2.95 -2.63 -17.10
C PHE A 164 -3.35 -3.23 -15.75
N SER A 165 -3.38 -4.57 -15.67
CA SER A 165 -3.64 -5.26 -14.41
C SER A 165 -2.41 -5.25 -13.51
N LEU A 166 -2.37 -4.29 -12.57
CA LEU A 166 -1.30 -4.18 -11.57
C LEU A 166 -1.15 -5.48 -10.77
N ARG A 167 -2.27 -6.06 -10.31
CA ARG A 167 -2.27 -7.29 -9.51
C ARG A 167 -1.63 -8.47 -10.25
N ALA A 168 -1.97 -8.67 -11.53
CA ALA A 168 -1.43 -9.77 -12.32
C ALA A 168 0.09 -9.63 -12.53
N ARG A 169 0.57 -8.43 -12.87
CA ARG A 169 2.01 -8.18 -13.07
C ARG A 169 2.80 -8.26 -11.78
N ALA A 170 2.29 -7.66 -10.70
CA ALA A 170 2.95 -7.72 -9.40
C ALA A 170 3.03 -9.16 -8.88
N ARG A 171 1.98 -9.99 -9.10
CA ARG A 171 2.01 -11.42 -8.76
C ARG A 171 3.11 -12.15 -9.52
N GLN A 172 3.17 -11.97 -10.83
CA GLN A 172 4.20 -12.58 -11.68
C GLN A 172 5.61 -12.19 -11.22
N TYR A 173 5.83 -10.92 -10.86
CA TYR A 173 7.13 -10.45 -10.38
C TYR A 173 7.48 -11.02 -9.00
N ALA A 174 6.51 -11.16 -8.11
CA ALA A 174 6.74 -11.82 -6.83
C ALA A 174 7.13 -13.29 -7.03
N GLU A 175 6.45 -14.04 -7.92
CA GLU A 175 6.77 -15.43 -8.24
C GLU A 175 8.18 -15.58 -8.80
N ILE A 176 8.59 -14.67 -9.70
CA ILE A 176 9.95 -14.66 -10.27
C ILE A 176 10.99 -14.31 -9.19
N ALA A 177 10.75 -13.25 -8.39
CA ALA A 177 11.68 -12.80 -7.37
C ALA A 177 11.91 -13.85 -6.27
N TYR A 178 10.88 -14.60 -5.92
CA TYR A 178 10.99 -15.69 -4.93
C TYR A 178 11.35 -17.05 -5.53
N HIS A 179 11.56 -17.16 -6.85
CA HIS A 179 11.84 -18.43 -7.51
C HIS A 179 10.82 -19.52 -7.15
N VAL A 180 9.53 -19.18 -7.22
CA VAL A 180 8.43 -20.11 -6.92
C VAL A 180 8.39 -21.23 -7.95
N LYS A 181 8.25 -22.50 -7.49
CA LYS A 181 8.21 -23.71 -8.34
C LYS A 181 6.83 -23.96 -8.94
#